data_62bab7de77936eca2fd67958a8328750
#
_entry.id   62bab7de77936eca2fd67958a8328750
#
_cell.length_a   1.000
_cell.length_b   1.000
_cell.length_c   1.000
_cell.angle_alpha   90.00
_cell.angle_beta   90.00
_cell.angle_gamma   90.00
#
_symmetry.space_group_name_H-M   'P 1'
#
loop_
_entity.id
_entity.type
_entity.pdbx_description
1 polymer ?
#
loop_
_entity_poly.entity_id
_entity_poly.type
_entity_poly.pdbx_seq_one_letter_code
_entity_poly.pdbx_strand_id
1 'polypeptide(L)'
;DIVAALQKIKAAAAPFASRGDKSGTHFAELQLWKAAGFDMDKDRGPWYRDTGSGMGPTLNTASGMNAYALTDRGTWLSFKNRGDLVISVEGDQRLFNQYGIILVNPAKHPTVKKELGQAFVDWIVSAEGQNAIRSYSIEGQQLFFPNADQGQVK
;
A
#
# COMPACT_ATOMS: atom_id res chain seq x y z
N ASP A 1 4.36 -16.43 -2.99
CA ASP A 1 4.41 -16.28 -1.53
C ASP A 1 5.35 -15.14 -1.18
N ILE A 2 4.80 -14.08 -0.57
CA ILE A 2 5.56 -12.86 -0.24
C ILE A 2 6.64 -13.12 0.81
N VAL A 3 6.39 -13.96 1.80
CA VAL A 3 7.37 -14.29 2.86
C VAL A 3 8.59 -14.97 2.26
N ALA A 4 8.38 -15.97 1.41
CA ALA A 4 9.48 -16.67 0.73
C ALA A 4 10.28 -15.71 -0.18
N ALA A 5 9.60 -14.76 -0.85
CA ALA A 5 10.28 -13.74 -1.65
C ALA A 5 11.16 -12.84 -0.79
N LEU A 6 10.65 -12.33 0.34
CA LEU A 6 11.41 -11.49 1.26
C LEU A 6 12.61 -12.24 1.85
N GLN A 7 12.45 -13.51 2.20
CA GLN A 7 13.55 -14.35 2.68
C GLN A 7 14.67 -14.48 1.63
N LYS A 8 14.31 -14.66 0.35
CA LYS A 8 15.28 -14.72 -0.75
C LYS A 8 16.00 -13.38 -0.96
N ILE A 9 15.26 -12.26 -0.91
CA ILE A 9 15.83 -10.90 -1.01
C ILE A 9 16.85 -10.68 0.10
N LYS A 10 16.50 -11.02 1.34
CA LYS A 10 17.40 -10.89 2.50
C LYS A 10 18.62 -11.78 2.36
N ALA A 11 18.45 -13.06 2.00
CA ALA A 11 19.54 -14.02 1.85
C ALA A 11 20.55 -13.60 0.77
N ALA A 12 20.07 -13.01 -0.32
CA ALA A 12 20.89 -12.49 -1.40
C ALA A 12 21.46 -11.09 -1.13
N ALA A 13 21.06 -10.43 -0.03
CA ALA A 13 21.30 -9.01 0.21
C ALA A 13 20.95 -8.14 -1.02
N ALA A 14 19.89 -8.52 -1.75
CA ALA A 14 19.47 -7.84 -2.96
C ALA A 14 18.90 -6.45 -2.62
N PRO A 15 19.16 -5.41 -3.43
CA PRO A 15 18.69 -4.07 -3.14
C PRO A 15 17.19 -4.01 -2.92
N PHE A 16 16.75 -3.37 -1.84
CA PHE A 16 15.36 -3.14 -1.50
C PHE A 16 15.13 -1.67 -1.14
N ALA A 17 14.16 -1.03 -1.79
CA ALA A 17 13.76 0.35 -1.54
C ALA A 17 12.48 0.36 -0.69
N SER A 18 12.62 0.79 0.56
CA SER A 18 11.50 1.01 1.48
C SER A 18 11.03 2.46 1.43
N ARG A 19 9.75 2.69 1.65
CA ARG A 19 9.25 4.04 1.85
C ARG A 19 9.89 4.72 3.06
N GLY A 20 10.08 4.02 4.17
CA GLY A 20 10.73 4.55 5.37
C GLY A 20 10.02 5.78 5.99
N ASP A 21 8.77 6.08 5.62
CA ASP A 21 8.04 7.33 5.89
C ASP A 21 6.93 7.18 6.95
N LYS A 22 6.86 6.03 7.61
CA LYS A 22 5.82 5.68 8.59
C LYS A 22 4.39 5.69 8.02
N SER A 23 4.23 5.54 6.71
CA SER A 23 2.94 5.37 6.05
C SER A 23 2.34 3.98 6.30
N GLY A 24 1.06 3.80 5.91
CA GLY A 24 0.41 2.49 5.94
C GLY A 24 1.17 1.43 5.13
N THR A 25 1.68 1.77 3.96
CA THR A 25 2.52 0.88 3.14
C THR A 25 3.82 0.51 3.85
N HIS A 26 4.47 1.46 4.51
CA HIS A 26 5.69 1.17 5.28
C HIS A 26 5.39 0.26 6.47
N PHE A 27 4.31 0.50 7.21
CA PHE A 27 3.91 -0.41 8.29
C PHE A 27 3.57 -1.82 7.78
N ALA A 28 2.85 -1.94 6.67
CA ALA A 28 2.57 -3.24 6.04
C ALA A 28 3.86 -3.96 5.66
N GLU A 29 4.81 -3.26 5.05
CA GLU A 29 6.14 -3.79 4.71
C GLU A 29 6.85 -4.36 5.94
N LEU A 30 6.93 -3.59 7.04
CA LEU A 30 7.57 -4.05 8.28
C LEU A 30 6.89 -5.29 8.87
N GLN A 31 5.56 -5.39 8.78
CA GLN A 31 4.83 -6.59 9.20
C GLN A 31 5.17 -7.81 8.31
N LEU A 32 5.34 -7.61 7.01
CA LEU A 32 5.75 -8.68 6.10
C LEU A 32 7.18 -9.16 6.38
N TRP A 33 8.12 -8.23 6.65
CA TRP A 33 9.47 -8.58 7.09
C TRP A 33 9.46 -9.37 8.39
N LYS A 34 8.63 -8.94 9.36
CA LYS A 34 8.45 -9.68 10.62
C LYS A 34 7.89 -11.08 10.39
N ALA A 35 6.91 -11.23 9.51
CA ALA A 35 6.38 -12.53 9.12
C ALA A 35 7.42 -13.42 8.42
N ALA A 36 8.39 -12.81 7.73
CA ALA A 36 9.53 -13.50 7.13
C ALA A 36 10.62 -13.88 8.16
N GLY A 37 10.46 -13.47 9.42
CA GLY A 37 11.40 -13.76 10.51
C GLY A 37 12.45 -12.69 10.77
N PHE A 38 12.27 -11.47 10.22
CA PHE A 38 13.24 -10.39 10.32
C PHE A 38 12.68 -9.16 11.04
N ASP A 39 13.52 -8.54 11.86
CA ASP A 39 13.27 -7.26 12.52
C ASP A 39 14.10 -6.17 11.81
N MET A 40 13.44 -5.32 11.02
CA MET A 40 14.15 -4.31 10.23
C MET A 40 14.83 -3.22 11.04
N ASP A 41 14.61 -3.13 12.35
CA ASP A 41 15.41 -2.27 13.21
C ASP A 41 16.81 -2.87 13.51
N LYS A 42 16.94 -4.19 13.39
CA LYS A 42 18.17 -4.94 13.70
C LYS A 42 18.80 -5.59 12.46
N ASP A 43 17.97 -6.09 11.55
CA ASP A 43 18.37 -6.95 10.44
C ASP A 43 18.65 -6.21 9.13
N ARG A 44 18.40 -4.89 9.10
CA ARG A 44 18.72 -4.07 7.93
C ARG A 44 20.23 -3.99 7.70
N GLY A 45 20.61 -3.86 6.44
CA GLY A 45 21.97 -3.68 6.01
C GLY A 45 22.06 -2.69 4.84
N PRO A 46 23.21 -2.57 4.18
CA PRO A 46 23.39 -1.66 3.04
C PRO A 46 22.45 -1.93 1.86
N TRP A 47 21.89 -3.12 1.78
CA TRP A 47 20.91 -3.56 0.77
C TRP A 47 19.51 -2.96 0.96
N TYR A 48 19.16 -2.54 2.19
CA TYR A 48 17.86 -1.98 2.54
C TYR A 48 17.95 -0.46 2.63
N ARG A 49 17.20 0.24 1.78
CA ARG A 49 17.28 1.70 1.63
C ARG A 49 15.94 2.34 1.98
N ASP A 50 15.91 3.11 3.07
CA ASP A 50 14.81 4.02 3.36
C ASP A 50 14.86 5.22 2.43
N THR A 51 13.79 5.45 1.66
CA THR A 51 13.70 6.62 0.78
C THR A 51 13.15 7.86 1.51
N GLY A 52 12.44 7.66 2.62
CA GLY A 52 11.76 8.73 3.35
C GLY A 52 10.68 9.42 2.54
N SER A 53 10.12 8.75 1.52
CA SER A 53 9.31 9.37 0.48
C SER A 53 8.00 8.62 0.24
N GLY A 54 7.07 9.26 -0.50
CA GLY A 54 5.85 8.62 -0.97
C GLY A 54 6.11 7.49 -1.98
N MET A 55 5.05 6.76 -2.36
CA MET A 55 5.19 5.55 -3.17
C MET A 55 5.79 5.82 -4.56
N GLY A 56 5.35 6.85 -5.26
CA GLY A 56 5.89 7.20 -6.58
C GLY A 56 7.40 7.47 -6.58
N PRO A 57 7.91 8.39 -5.74
CA PRO A 57 9.34 8.61 -5.55
C PRO A 57 10.11 7.35 -5.13
N THR A 58 9.53 6.50 -4.27
CA THR A 58 10.15 5.23 -3.89
C THR A 58 10.28 4.28 -5.09
N LEU A 59 9.27 4.20 -5.96
CA LEU A 59 9.36 3.43 -7.21
C LEU A 59 10.39 4.00 -8.18
N ASN A 60 10.55 5.33 -8.26
CA ASN A 60 11.64 5.94 -9.04
C ASN A 60 13.02 5.52 -8.53
N THR A 61 13.20 5.50 -7.20
CA THR A 61 14.43 5.03 -6.57
C THR A 61 14.65 3.55 -6.88
N ALA A 62 13.62 2.71 -6.72
CA ALA A 62 13.69 1.29 -7.03
C ALA A 62 14.06 1.04 -8.49
N SER A 63 13.44 1.78 -9.43
CA SER A 63 13.76 1.70 -10.87
C SER A 63 15.23 2.07 -11.15
N GLY A 64 15.70 3.19 -10.59
CA GLY A 64 17.09 3.65 -10.78
C GLY A 64 18.15 2.74 -10.15
N MET A 65 17.80 2.00 -9.10
CA MET A 65 18.70 1.07 -8.39
C MET A 65 18.54 -0.38 -8.82
N ASN A 66 17.57 -0.69 -9.67
CA ASN A 66 17.12 -2.05 -9.96
C ASN A 66 16.82 -2.84 -8.66
N ALA A 67 16.06 -2.20 -7.77
CA ALA A 67 15.76 -2.70 -6.43
C ALA A 67 14.35 -3.27 -6.34
N TYR A 68 14.14 -4.18 -5.39
CA TYR A 68 12.80 -4.59 -4.98
C TYR A 68 12.11 -3.48 -4.18
N ALA A 69 10.79 -3.41 -4.23
CA ALA A 69 9.98 -2.52 -3.42
C ALA A 69 8.59 -3.10 -3.18
N LEU A 70 7.97 -2.77 -2.04
CA LEU A 70 6.55 -2.97 -1.84
C LEU A 70 5.78 -1.78 -2.40
N THR A 71 4.76 -2.02 -3.21
CA THR A 71 3.93 -0.95 -3.78
C THR A 71 2.45 -1.30 -3.73
N ASP A 72 1.61 -0.29 -3.67
CA ASP A 72 0.18 -0.42 -3.91
C ASP A 72 -0.11 -0.52 -5.42
N ARG A 73 -1.19 -1.21 -5.78
CA ARG A 73 -1.59 -1.43 -7.18
C ARG A 73 -1.89 -0.12 -7.90
N GLY A 74 -2.56 0.82 -7.23
CA GLY A 74 -2.93 2.10 -7.86
C GLY A 74 -1.71 2.91 -8.31
N THR A 75 -0.70 3.03 -7.44
CA THR A 75 0.56 3.68 -7.78
C THR A 75 1.28 2.93 -8.88
N TRP A 76 1.39 1.60 -8.81
CA TRP A 76 2.04 0.79 -9.83
C TRP A 76 1.42 0.97 -11.22
N LEU A 77 0.10 0.94 -11.33
CA LEU A 77 -0.59 1.10 -12.62
C LEU A 77 -0.41 2.49 -13.22
N SER A 78 -0.31 3.51 -12.37
CA SER A 78 -0.06 4.90 -12.79
C SER A 78 1.42 5.20 -13.08
N PHE A 79 2.33 4.36 -12.57
CA PHE A 79 3.76 4.58 -12.66
C PHE A 79 4.30 4.23 -14.04
N LYS A 80 4.95 5.21 -14.69
CA LYS A 80 5.44 5.06 -16.07
C LYS A 80 6.93 4.76 -16.17
N ASN A 81 7.74 5.20 -15.18
CA ASN A 81 9.20 5.03 -15.20
C ASN A 81 9.62 3.65 -14.64
N ARG A 82 9.04 2.59 -15.18
CA ARG A 82 9.23 1.23 -14.65
C ARG A 82 10.62 0.65 -14.91
N GLY A 83 11.27 1.06 -16.02
CA GLY A 83 12.53 0.41 -16.42
C GLY A 83 12.33 -1.10 -16.54
N ASP A 84 13.19 -1.87 -15.86
CA ASP A 84 13.12 -3.34 -15.81
C ASP A 84 12.26 -3.86 -14.66
N LEU A 85 11.58 -2.99 -13.90
CA LEU A 85 10.72 -3.42 -12.81
C LEU A 85 9.49 -4.17 -13.33
N VAL A 86 9.22 -5.30 -12.70
CA VAL A 86 8.04 -6.13 -12.95
C VAL A 86 7.41 -6.55 -11.62
N ILE A 87 6.13 -6.93 -11.65
CA ILE A 87 5.50 -7.52 -10.46
C ILE A 87 6.07 -8.92 -10.26
N SER A 88 6.78 -9.14 -9.16
CA SER A 88 7.38 -10.42 -8.79
C SER A 88 6.44 -11.27 -7.92
N VAL A 89 5.61 -10.64 -7.09
CA VAL A 89 4.62 -11.31 -6.22
C VAL A 89 3.37 -10.46 -6.14
N GLU A 90 2.22 -11.06 -6.39
CA GLU A 90 0.89 -10.50 -6.14
C GLU A 90 -0.09 -11.60 -5.72
N GLY A 91 -1.27 -11.22 -5.22
CA GLY A 91 -2.34 -12.16 -4.86
C GLY A 91 -2.13 -12.93 -3.55
N ASP A 92 -1.04 -12.72 -2.83
CA ASP A 92 -0.85 -13.27 -1.48
C ASP A 92 -1.80 -12.56 -0.49
N GLN A 93 -2.53 -13.32 0.32
CA GLN A 93 -3.50 -12.76 1.27
C GLN A 93 -2.87 -11.77 2.27
N ARG A 94 -1.58 -11.93 2.58
CA ARG A 94 -0.84 -11.01 3.45
C ARG A 94 -0.57 -9.65 2.81
N LEU A 95 -0.75 -9.53 1.49
CA LEU A 95 -0.68 -8.27 0.73
C LEU A 95 -2.02 -7.53 0.68
N PHE A 96 -3.05 -8.05 1.37
CA PHE A 96 -4.35 -7.39 1.40
C PHE A 96 -4.24 -6.00 2.05
N ASN A 97 -4.65 -4.97 1.30
CA ASN A 97 -4.57 -3.57 1.69
C ASN A 97 -5.98 -2.99 1.80
N GLN A 98 -6.59 -3.07 2.99
CA GLN A 98 -7.92 -2.53 3.25
C GLN A 98 -7.86 -1.01 3.42
N TYR A 99 -8.69 -0.30 2.67
CA TYR A 99 -8.94 1.12 2.88
C TYR A 99 -10.08 1.31 3.87
N GLY A 100 -9.94 2.32 4.72
CA GLY A 100 -10.98 2.74 5.65
C GLY A 100 -11.32 4.22 5.46
N ILE A 101 -12.55 4.59 5.76
CA ILE A 101 -12.98 5.97 5.84
C ILE A 101 -13.49 6.27 7.25
N ILE A 102 -13.02 7.36 7.85
CA ILE A 102 -13.30 7.71 9.25
C ILE A 102 -13.66 9.19 9.31
N LEU A 103 -14.83 9.49 9.88
CA LEU A 103 -15.18 10.87 10.21
C LEU A 103 -14.34 11.36 11.40
N VAL A 104 -13.68 12.51 11.22
CA VAL A 104 -12.97 13.18 12.34
C VAL A 104 -13.95 13.52 13.45
N ASN A 105 -13.59 13.20 14.70
CA ASN A 105 -14.47 13.36 15.85
C ASN A 105 -14.79 14.84 16.11
N PRO A 106 -16.05 15.29 15.91
CA PRO A 106 -16.44 16.69 16.05
C PRO A 106 -16.42 17.19 17.51
N ALA A 107 -16.48 16.27 18.49
CA ALA A 107 -16.35 16.66 19.90
C ALA A 107 -14.92 17.07 20.25
N LYS A 108 -13.92 16.51 19.57
CA LYS A 108 -12.51 16.90 19.72
C LYS A 108 -12.08 18.02 18.76
N HIS A 109 -12.76 18.15 17.64
CA HIS A 109 -12.45 19.09 16.57
C HIS A 109 -13.72 19.84 16.14
N PRO A 110 -14.16 20.89 16.86
CA PRO A 110 -15.45 21.56 16.63
C PRO A 110 -15.61 22.21 15.25
N THR A 111 -14.50 22.46 14.54
CA THR A 111 -14.50 23.05 13.20
C THR A 111 -14.77 22.06 12.08
N VAL A 112 -14.88 20.77 12.41
CA VAL A 112 -15.17 19.70 11.43
C VAL A 112 -16.57 19.88 10.85
N LYS A 113 -16.66 19.84 9.53
CA LYS A 113 -17.94 19.87 8.79
C LYS A 113 -18.60 18.49 8.89
N LYS A 114 -19.11 18.17 10.09
CA LYS A 114 -19.63 16.83 10.44
C LYS A 114 -20.65 16.32 9.44
N GLU A 115 -21.63 17.12 9.07
CA GLU A 115 -22.72 16.70 8.19
C GLU A 115 -22.21 16.36 6.78
N LEU A 116 -21.33 17.19 6.21
CA LEU A 116 -20.73 16.94 4.91
C LEU A 116 -19.80 15.73 4.94
N GLY A 117 -19.01 15.59 6.02
CA GLY A 117 -18.14 14.43 6.20
C GLY A 117 -18.93 13.13 6.33
N GLN A 118 -20.04 13.14 7.09
CA GLN A 118 -20.90 11.97 7.22
C GLN A 118 -21.58 11.62 5.89
N ALA A 119 -22.08 12.63 5.17
CA ALA A 119 -22.69 12.41 3.85
C ALA A 119 -21.69 11.75 2.87
N PHE A 120 -20.42 12.14 2.92
CA PHE A 120 -19.38 11.49 2.12
C PHE A 120 -19.09 10.04 2.56
N VAL A 121 -19.04 9.79 3.89
CA VAL A 121 -18.88 8.41 4.41
C VAL A 121 -20.04 7.54 3.96
N ASP A 122 -21.28 8.03 4.09
CA ASP A 122 -22.48 7.29 3.71
C ASP A 122 -22.51 7.01 2.20
N TRP A 123 -22.13 7.99 1.38
CA TRP A 123 -22.06 7.82 -0.07
C TRP A 123 -20.99 6.80 -0.47
N ILE A 124 -19.76 6.87 0.07
CA ILE A 124 -18.68 5.99 -0.36
C ILE A 124 -18.97 4.51 -0.09
N VAL A 125 -19.73 4.20 0.96
CA VAL A 125 -20.17 2.84 1.29
C VAL A 125 -21.50 2.45 0.64
N SER A 126 -22.20 3.38 -0.02
CA SER A 126 -23.43 3.10 -0.74
C SER A 126 -23.17 2.29 -2.01
N ALA A 127 -24.25 1.73 -2.60
CA ALA A 127 -24.17 1.04 -3.88
C ALA A 127 -23.58 1.92 -5.00
N GLU A 128 -23.93 3.22 -5.02
CA GLU A 128 -23.41 4.19 -5.98
C GLU A 128 -21.91 4.40 -5.81
N GLY A 129 -21.46 4.71 -4.58
CA GLY A 129 -20.04 4.90 -4.27
C GLY A 129 -19.22 3.65 -4.54
N GLN A 130 -19.71 2.48 -4.15
CA GLN A 130 -19.05 1.20 -4.43
C GLN A 130 -18.97 0.89 -5.93
N ASN A 131 -19.98 1.26 -6.72
CA ASN A 131 -19.92 1.15 -8.18
C ASN A 131 -18.94 2.14 -8.80
N ALA A 132 -18.85 3.37 -8.30
CA ALA A 132 -17.87 4.35 -8.74
C ALA A 132 -16.43 3.83 -8.51
N ILE A 133 -16.15 3.23 -7.34
CA ILE A 133 -14.86 2.59 -7.04
C ILE A 133 -14.61 1.41 -8.01
N ARG A 134 -15.59 0.55 -8.23
CA ARG A 134 -15.45 -0.63 -9.09
C ARG A 134 -15.17 -0.28 -10.54
N SER A 135 -15.80 0.78 -11.05
CA SER A 135 -15.68 1.19 -12.46
C SER A 135 -14.41 1.96 -12.77
N TYR A 136 -13.68 2.43 -11.73
CA TYR A 136 -12.45 3.15 -11.96
C TYR A 136 -11.32 2.22 -12.40
N SER A 137 -10.77 2.48 -13.57
CA SER A 137 -9.70 1.66 -14.14
C SER A 137 -8.68 2.54 -14.86
N ILE A 138 -7.45 2.04 -14.98
CA ILE A 138 -6.37 2.62 -15.78
C ILE A 138 -5.97 1.56 -16.81
N GLU A 139 -5.99 1.93 -18.09
CA GLU A 139 -5.66 1.02 -19.20
C GLU A 139 -6.44 -0.32 -19.13
N GLY A 140 -7.72 -0.25 -18.73
CA GLY A 140 -8.59 -1.43 -18.58
C GLY A 140 -8.34 -2.26 -17.31
N GLN A 141 -7.40 -1.87 -16.45
CA GLN A 141 -7.11 -2.58 -15.20
C GLN A 141 -7.80 -1.89 -14.02
N GLN A 142 -8.56 -2.66 -13.25
CA GLN A 142 -9.22 -2.19 -12.04
C GLN A 142 -8.20 -1.93 -10.93
N LEU A 143 -8.29 -0.76 -10.27
CA LEU A 143 -7.35 -0.36 -9.22
C LEU A 143 -7.80 -0.79 -7.83
N PHE A 144 -9.09 -0.65 -7.54
CA PHE A 144 -9.67 -0.88 -6.23
C PHE A 144 -10.83 -1.86 -6.32
N PHE A 145 -10.99 -2.70 -5.30
CA PHE A 145 -12.01 -3.75 -5.23
C PHE A 145 -12.96 -3.41 -4.08
N PRO A 146 -14.16 -2.85 -4.36
CA PRO A 146 -15.09 -2.46 -3.32
C PRO A 146 -15.61 -3.68 -2.56
N ASN A 147 -15.68 -3.57 -1.23
CA ASN A 147 -16.07 -4.66 -0.33
C ASN A 147 -16.87 -4.17 0.89
N ALA A 148 -17.50 -3.00 0.83
CA ALA A 148 -18.30 -2.47 1.92
C ALA A 148 -19.44 -3.41 2.35
N ASP A 149 -19.95 -4.25 1.43
CA ASP A 149 -21.04 -5.20 1.66
C ASP A 149 -20.58 -6.52 2.30
N GLN A 150 -19.27 -6.79 2.37
CA GLN A 150 -18.71 -8.08 2.79
C GLN A 150 -18.44 -8.18 4.30
N GLY A 151 -19.07 -7.36 5.07
CA GLY A 151 -19.07 -7.48 6.52
C GLY A 151 -18.54 -6.24 7.21
N GLN A 152 -19.38 -5.64 7.99
CA GLN A 152 -18.97 -4.89 9.15
C GLN A 152 -18.17 -5.86 10.03
N VAL A 153 -16.86 -5.72 10.03
CA VAL A 153 -16.04 -6.31 11.08
C VAL A 153 -16.50 -5.63 12.37
N LYS A 154 -17.23 -6.39 13.17
CA LYS A 154 -17.66 -6.00 14.51
C LYS A 154 -16.44 -5.89 15.43
#